data_815cd97baf994f2b00deb06c1c3a56fa
#
_entry.id   815cd97baf994f2b00deb06c1c3a56fa
#
_cell.length_a   1.000
_cell.length_b   1.000
_cell.length_c   1.000
_cell.angle_alpha   90.00
_cell.angle_beta   90.00
_cell.angle_gamma   90.00
#
_symmetry.space_group_name_H-M   'P 1'
#
loop_
_entity.id
_entity.type
_entity.pdbx_description
1 polymer ?
#
loop_
_entity_poly.entity_id
_entity_poly.type
_entity_poly.pdbx_seq_one_letter_code
_entity_poly.pdbx_strand_id
1 'polypeptide(L)'
;MDFKYEKNRIYLENQKGECIAEVTFPQISRNEVNINHTYVNPCLRGQGIADKLVKELAVYLRKNNIKAISTCSYAVDWFENHPEFNDVSK
;
A
#
# COMPACT_ATOMS: atom_id res chain seq x y z
N MET A 1 -2.30 14.87 -1.59
CA MET A 1 -1.72 14.06 -0.49
C MET A 1 -0.24 13.84 -0.75
N ASP A 2 0.57 14.09 0.25
CA ASP A 2 2.02 13.96 0.10
C ASP A 2 2.47 12.59 0.60
N PHE A 3 2.35 11.58 -0.26
CA PHE A 3 2.85 10.26 0.07
C PHE A 3 4.37 10.29 0.22
N LYS A 4 4.86 9.70 1.30
CA LYS A 4 6.29 9.55 1.56
C LYS A 4 6.69 8.10 1.33
N TYR A 5 7.89 7.92 0.80
CA TYR A 5 8.39 6.61 0.40
C TYR A 5 9.65 6.28 1.17
N GLU A 6 9.63 5.12 1.79
CA GLU A 6 10.83 4.49 2.35
C GLU A 6 10.96 3.11 1.73
N LYS A 7 12.07 2.44 1.97
CA LYS A 7 12.23 1.09 1.48
C LYS A 7 11.11 0.21 2.07
N ASN A 8 10.28 -0.34 1.21
CA ASN A 8 9.19 -1.26 1.57
C ASN A 8 8.10 -0.63 2.44
N ARG A 9 7.94 0.71 2.33
CA ARG A 9 6.90 1.42 3.08
C ARG A 9 6.48 2.69 2.35
N ILE A 10 5.18 2.93 2.27
CA ILE A 10 4.61 4.19 1.80
C ILE A 10 3.74 4.71 2.94
N TYR A 11 3.86 5.99 3.27
CA TYR A 11 3.16 6.52 4.42
C TYR A 11 2.83 8.00 4.28
N LEU A 12 1.98 8.47 5.21
CA LEU A 12 1.59 9.86 5.33
C LEU A 12 1.89 10.33 6.74
N GLU A 13 2.31 11.58 6.84
CA GLU A 13 2.54 12.23 8.13
C GLU A 13 1.66 13.47 8.27
N ASN A 14 1.32 13.81 9.51
CA ASN A 14 0.68 15.08 9.79
C ASN A 14 1.75 16.19 9.92
N GLN A 15 1.31 17.40 10.24
CA GLN A 15 2.23 18.54 10.38
C GLN A 15 3.25 18.37 11.50
N LYS A 16 2.95 17.51 12.47
CA LYS A 16 3.85 17.23 13.59
C LYS A 16 4.85 16.11 13.29
N GLY A 17 4.81 15.54 12.09
CA GLY A 17 5.68 14.44 11.72
C GLY A 17 5.22 13.08 12.24
N GLU A 18 3.98 12.99 12.71
CA GLU A 18 3.43 11.71 13.18
C GLU A 18 2.85 10.92 12.01
N CYS A 19 3.14 9.62 11.98
CA CYS A 19 2.58 8.73 10.96
C CYS A 19 1.09 8.58 11.17
N ILE A 20 0.30 8.99 10.18
CA ILE A 20 -1.17 8.92 10.26
C ILE A 20 -1.74 7.83 9.36
N ALA A 21 -0.96 7.28 8.45
CA ALA A 21 -1.35 6.17 7.60
C ALA A 21 -0.11 5.54 6.99
N GLU A 22 -0.14 4.23 6.78
CA GLU A 22 0.98 3.55 6.14
C GLU A 22 0.54 2.23 5.52
N VAL A 23 1.32 1.81 4.52
CA VAL A 23 1.26 0.45 3.98
C VAL A 23 2.69 -0.07 3.95
N THR A 24 2.89 -1.29 4.43
CA THR A 24 4.20 -1.93 4.41
C THR A 24 4.17 -3.14 3.47
N PHE A 25 5.30 -3.36 2.82
CA PHE A 25 5.40 -4.41 1.81
C PHE A 25 6.82 -4.97 1.77
N PRO A 26 7.21 -5.75 2.80
CA PRO A 26 8.56 -6.31 2.83
C PRO A 26 8.85 -7.16 1.61
N GLN A 27 10.07 -7.08 1.12
CA GLN A 27 10.53 -7.84 -0.03
C GLN A 27 10.67 -9.30 0.36
N ILE A 28 10.16 -10.20 -0.49
CA ILE A 28 10.23 -11.64 -0.26
C ILE A 28 11.10 -12.34 -1.29
N SER A 29 11.33 -11.70 -2.43
CA SER A 29 12.25 -12.20 -3.45
C SER A 29 12.67 -11.02 -4.31
N ARG A 30 13.46 -11.26 -5.34
CA ARG A 30 14.04 -10.21 -6.17
C ARG A 30 13.01 -9.24 -6.74
N ASN A 31 11.88 -9.78 -7.21
CA ASN A 31 10.85 -8.96 -7.86
C ASN A 31 9.49 -9.14 -7.20
N GLU A 32 9.46 -9.51 -5.93
CA GLU A 32 8.22 -9.76 -5.23
C GLU A 32 8.23 -9.20 -3.82
N VAL A 33 7.07 -8.67 -3.42
CA VAL A 33 6.86 -8.15 -2.07
C VAL A 33 5.62 -8.80 -1.47
N ASN A 34 5.51 -8.72 -0.15
CA ASN A 34 4.30 -9.13 0.58
C ASN A 34 3.68 -7.89 1.21
N ILE A 35 2.48 -7.52 0.77
CA ILE A 35 1.74 -6.44 1.41
C ILE A 35 1.14 -7.02 2.69
N ASN A 36 1.78 -6.72 3.82
CA ASN A 36 1.46 -7.39 5.08
C ASN A 36 0.72 -6.51 6.09
N HIS A 37 0.63 -5.21 5.84
CA HIS A 37 0.03 -4.31 6.83
C HIS A 37 -0.40 -3.00 6.19
N THR A 38 -1.63 -2.57 6.53
CA THR A 38 -2.11 -1.23 6.25
C THR A 38 -2.61 -0.62 7.55
N TYR A 39 -2.39 0.67 7.73
CA TYR A 39 -2.80 1.40 8.91
C TYR A 39 -3.35 2.76 8.52
N VAL A 40 -4.45 3.15 9.12
CA VAL A 40 -4.99 4.51 9.00
C VAL A 40 -5.43 4.94 10.39
N ASN A 41 -4.97 6.12 10.82
CA ASN A 41 -5.37 6.70 12.11
C ASN A 41 -6.90 6.75 12.20
N PRO A 42 -7.49 6.31 13.32
CA PRO A 42 -8.95 6.30 13.47
C PRO A 42 -9.63 7.64 13.16
N CYS A 43 -8.97 8.76 13.43
CA CYS A 43 -9.52 10.09 13.13
C CYS A 43 -9.69 10.35 11.64
N LEU A 44 -9.01 9.57 10.79
CA LEU A 44 -9.01 9.74 9.33
C LEU A 44 -9.83 8.67 8.61
N ARG A 45 -10.42 7.73 9.34
CA ARG A 45 -11.20 6.65 8.71
C ARG A 45 -12.44 7.24 8.03
N GLY A 46 -12.86 6.57 6.95
CA GLY A 46 -14.00 7.01 6.17
C GLY A 46 -13.66 8.04 5.10
N GLN A 47 -12.39 8.40 4.95
CA GLN A 47 -11.96 9.38 3.95
C GLN A 47 -11.28 8.75 2.74
N GLY A 48 -11.27 7.42 2.66
CA GLY A 48 -10.68 6.72 1.52
C GLY A 48 -9.16 6.72 1.49
N ILE A 49 -8.50 6.98 2.62
CA ILE A 49 -7.04 7.08 2.66
C ILE A 49 -6.39 5.74 2.42
N ALA A 50 -6.92 4.66 3.00
CA ALA A 50 -6.37 3.32 2.79
C ALA A 50 -6.44 2.93 1.32
N ASP A 51 -7.55 3.24 0.65
CA ASP A 51 -7.72 3.00 -0.79
C ASP A 51 -6.63 3.73 -1.58
N LYS A 52 -6.41 5.00 -1.28
CA LYS A 52 -5.41 5.81 -1.98
C LYS A 52 -3.99 5.28 -1.73
N LEU A 53 -3.70 4.81 -0.50
CA LEU A 53 -2.40 4.24 -0.18
C LEU A 53 -2.12 2.97 -0.97
N VAL A 54 -3.08 2.04 -1.01
CA VAL A 54 -2.87 0.79 -1.74
C VAL A 54 -2.80 1.05 -3.23
N LYS A 55 -3.59 1.99 -3.74
CA LYS A 55 -3.52 2.36 -5.16
C LYS A 55 -2.15 2.96 -5.50
N GLU A 56 -1.64 3.84 -4.64
CA GLU A 56 -0.31 4.41 -4.84
C GLU A 56 0.74 3.31 -4.89
N LEU A 57 0.66 2.35 -3.96
CA LEU A 57 1.58 1.21 -3.96
C LEU A 57 1.45 0.38 -5.24
N ALA A 58 0.23 0.09 -5.68
CA ALA A 58 0.01 -0.72 -6.88
C ALA A 58 0.63 -0.05 -8.12
N VAL A 59 0.49 1.27 -8.25
CA VAL A 59 1.10 2.02 -9.35
C VAL A 59 2.62 1.96 -9.25
N TYR A 60 3.17 2.12 -8.06
CA TYR A 60 4.61 2.02 -7.82
C TYR A 60 5.15 0.65 -8.22
N LEU A 61 4.47 -0.41 -7.79
CA LEU A 61 4.90 -1.77 -8.10
C LEU A 61 4.84 -2.04 -9.61
N ARG A 62 3.79 -1.55 -10.28
CA ARG A 62 3.68 -1.71 -11.74
C ARG A 62 4.85 -1.04 -12.45
N LYS A 63 5.18 0.19 -12.07
CA LYS A 63 6.27 0.92 -12.70
C LYS A 63 7.61 0.23 -12.53
N ASN A 64 7.79 -0.51 -11.45
CA ASN A 64 9.06 -1.15 -11.13
C ASN A 64 9.06 -2.65 -11.46
N ASN A 65 8.02 -3.15 -12.12
CA ASN A 65 7.89 -4.56 -12.50
C ASN A 65 8.00 -5.50 -11.29
N ILE A 66 7.39 -5.09 -10.18
CA ILE A 66 7.38 -5.87 -8.95
C ILE A 66 5.98 -6.46 -8.76
N LYS A 67 5.91 -7.74 -8.40
CA LYS A 67 4.65 -8.42 -8.09
C LYS A 67 4.43 -8.44 -6.59
N ALA A 68 3.17 -8.52 -6.18
CA ALA A 68 2.81 -8.54 -4.77
C ALA A 68 1.92 -9.73 -4.44
N ILE A 69 2.25 -10.41 -3.36
CA ILE A 69 1.26 -11.21 -2.64
C ILE A 69 0.74 -10.34 -1.50
N SER A 70 -0.40 -10.72 -0.93
CA SER A 70 -1.01 -9.94 0.14
C SER A 70 -1.43 -10.88 1.26
N THR A 71 -0.91 -10.62 2.46
CA THR A 71 -1.36 -11.31 3.67
C THR A 71 -2.20 -10.38 4.56
N CYS A 72 -2.28 -9.11 4.20
CA CYS A 72 -3.17 -8.14 4.81
C CYS A 72 -4.56 -8.28 4.19
N SER A 73 -5.58 -8.53 5.01
CA SER A 73 -6.95 -8.74 4.51
C SER A 73 -7.46 -7.55 3.70
N TYR A 74 -7.12 -6.34 4.10
CA TYR A 74 -7.53 -5.14 3.36
C TYR A 74 -6.95 -5.15 1.95
N ALA A 75 -5.66 -5.48 1.81
CA ALA A 75 -5.02 -5.51 0.50
C ALA A 75 -5.59 -6.61 -0.39
N VAL A 76 -5.88 -7.78 0.20
CA VAL A 76 -6.52 -8.87 -0.56
C VAL A 76 -7.84 -8.39 -1.15
N ASP A 77 -8.69 -7.78 -0.33
CA ASP A 77 -9.99 -7.28 -0.78
C ASP A 77 -9.82 -6.17 -1.81
N TRP A 78 -8.82 -5.32 -1.60
CA TRP A 78 -8.59 -4.21 -2.53
C TRP A 78 -8.28 -4.72 -3.93
N PHE A 79 -7.36 -5.69 -4.05
CA PHE A 79 -7.00 -6.22 -5.37
C PHE A 79 -8.17 -7.00 -6.01
N GLU A 80 -9.00 -7.66 -5.22
CA GLU A 80 -10.19 -8.33 -5.76
C GLU A 80 -11.16 -7.33 -6.37
N ASN A 81 -11.23 -6.12 -5.83
CA ASN A 81 -12.11 -5.07 -6.32
C ASN A 81 -11.46 -4.16 -7.35
N HIS A 82 -10.21 -4.41 -7.71
CA HIS A 82 -9.47 -3.59 -8.68
C HIS A 82 -8.77 -4.48 -9.71
N PRO A 83 -9.55 -5.17 -10.57
CA PRO A 83 -8.96 -6.10 -11.55
C PRO A 83 -8.01 -5.44 -12.54
N GLU A 84 -8.09 -4.11 -12.69
CA GLU A 84 -7.13 -3.37 -13.51
C GLU A 84 -5.69 -3.50 -13.01
N PHE A 85 -5.48 -3.98 -11.78
CA PHE A 85 -4.17 -4.21 -11.20
C PHE A 85 -3.83 -5.70 -11.05
N ASN A 86 -4.52 -6.58 -11.80
CA ASN A 86 -4.22 -8.01 -11.78
C ASN A 86 -2.79 -8.32 -12.23
N ASP A 87 -2.19 -7.41 -13.01
CA ASP A 87 -0.80 -7.55 -13.44
C ASP A 87 0.20 -7.38 -12.28
N VAL A 88 -0.23 -6.76 -11.20
CA VAL A 88 0.60 -6.55 -10.00
C VAL A 88 0.35 -7.63 -8.97
N SER A 89 -0.90 -8.00 -8.77
CA SER A 89 -1.28 -9.00 -7.77
C SER A 89 -0.93 -10.40 -8.27
N LYS A 90 -0.26 -11.14 -7.41
CA LYS A 90 0.17 -12.49 -7.74
C LYS A 90 -0.81 -13.54 -7.21
#